data_6e21169e6283e80001f05f587075751c
#
_entry.id   6e21169e6283e80001f05f587075751c
#
_cell.length_a   1.000
_cell.length_b   1.000
_cell.length_c   1.000
_cell.angle_alpha   90.00
_cell.angle_beta   90.00
_cell.angle_gamma   90.00
#
_symmetry.space_group_name_H-M   'P 1'
#
loop_
_entity.id
_entity.type
_entity.pdbx_description
1 polymer ?
#
loop_
_entity_poly.entity_id
_entity_poly.type
_entity_poly.pdbx_seq_one_letter_code
_entity_poly.pdbx_strand_id
1 'polypeptide(L)'
;MEVFPIPKNLDPNFARRLESLREILIQKRQEKNLGGNTQTKSEQIMSTTQMSYKCDKCKDEGFIYCEKEDRFGNKRLVAKECICRIQANNEKRIKSANVSELFKVCNFLNYKENTDEQARVKALCVSFYNDVRNDVEDKATALLLLGQVGSGKTHLAVATLNNLIANSFNCLYSNYKDLVRYLSQIALDKDAYNSEIQKYIKADVLLIDDLFKSRNSSEITTAQLNYIYEIINQRYVNNKITIVTSEKNIEQLLQIDEAIASRIIQMTKKKYIVDMNNIKNQRMI
;
A
#
# COMPACT_ATOMS: atom_id res chain seq x y z
N MET A 1 6.11 10.71 -40.91
CA MET A 1 6.42 10.34 -39.52
C MET A 1 6.53 8.83 -39.47
N GLU A 2 7.76 8.36 -39.30
CA GLU A 2 8.12 6.95 -39.36
C GLU A 2 7.53 6.19 -38.20
N VAL A 3 7.02 5.01 -38.49
CA VAL A 3 6.47 4.07 -37.53
C VAL A 3 7.65 3.34 -36.91
N PHE A 4 7.97 3.63 -35.65
CA PHE A 4 9.07 3.00 -34.91
C PHE A 4 8.95 1.48 -34.95
N PRO A 5 10.03 0.74 -35.23
CA PRO A 5 10.03 -0.72 -35.21
C PRO A 5 9.87 -1.25 -33.76
N ILE A 6 9.09 -2.32 -33.63
CA ILE A 6 8.91 -3.02 -32.34
C ILE A 6 10.23 -3.72 -31.98
N PRO A 7 10.78 -3.53 -30.76
CA PRO A 7 11.99 -4.21 -30.33
C PRO A 7 11.84 -5.73 -30.34
N LYS A 8 12.85 -6.44 -30.85
CA LYS A 8 12.83 -7.91 -31.05
C LYS A 8 12.83 -8.76 -29.76
N ASN A 9 12.99 -8.15 -28.58
CA ASN A 9 13.10 -8.83 -27.28
C ASN A 9 11.90 -8.60 -26.36
N LEU A 10 10.71 -8.41 -26.90
CA LEU A 10 9.48 -8.25 -26.12
C LEU A 10 8.78 -9.60 -25.92
N ASP A 11 8.14 -9.76 -24.75
CA ASP A 11 7.25 -10.88 -24.47
C ASP A 11 6.25 -11.09 -25.63
N PRO A 12 6.06 -12.32 -26.14
CA PRO A 12 5.22 -12.59 -27.31
C PRO A 12 3.76 -12.12 -27.17
N ASN A 13 3.22 -12.11 -25.94
CA ASN A 13 1.87 -11.62 -25.67
C ASN A 13 1.81 -10.09 -25.69
N PHE A 14 2.88 -9.44 -25.28
CA PHE A 14 3.00 -7.97 -25.32
C PHE A 14 3.22 -7.48 -26.78
N ALA A 15 4.01 -8.20 -27.55
CA ALA A 15 4.22 -7.90 -28.98
C ALA A 15 2.92 -7.98 -29.80
N ARG A 16 2.11 -9.05 -29.64
CA ARG A 16 0.78 -9.18 -30.28
C ARG A 16 -0.17 -8.05 -29.91
N ARG A 17 -0.12 -7.59 -28.64
CA ARG A 17 -0.96 -6.47 -28.18
C ARG A 17 -0.54 -5.13 -28.79
N LEU A 18 0.75 -4.88 -28.96
CA LEU A 18 1.23 -3.68 -29.65
C LEU A 18 0.81 -3.68 -31.12
N GLU A 19 0.82 -4.82 -31.78
CA GLU A 19 0.32 -4.96 -33.16
C GLU A 19 -1.18 -4.66 -33.26
N SER A 20 -2.01 -5.21 -32.38
CA SER A 20 -3.46 -4.94 -32.39
C SER A 20 -3.78 -3.46 -32.11
N LEU A 21 -3.05 -2.81 -31.20
CA LEU A 21 -3.19 -1.36 -30.97
C LEU A 21 -2.76 -0.53 -32.18
N ARG A 22 -1.74 -0.97 -32.88
CA ARG A 22 -1.28 -0.35 -34.12
C ARG A 22 -2.33 -0.43 -35.23
N GLU A 23 -2.98 -1.56 -35.39
CA GLU A 23 -4.07 -1.76 -36.33
C GLU A 23 -5.28 -0.88 -36.03
N ILE A 24 -5.67 -0.78 -34.74
CA ILE A 24 -6.76 0.12 -34.31
C ILE A 24 -6.44 1.60 -34.60
N LEU A 25 -5.19 2.01 -34.37
CA LEU A 25 -4.77 3.39 -34.68
C LEU A 25 -4.72 3.68 -36.18
N ILE A 26 -4.37 2.69 -37.01
CA ILE A 26 -4.41 2.79 -38.46
C ILE A 26 -5.86 2.90 -38.97
N GLN A 27 -6.77 2.05 -38.44
CA GLN A 27 -8.20 2.11 -38.77
C GLN A 27 -8.82 3.47 -38.41
N LYS A 28 -8.58 3.99 -37.20
CA LYS A 28 -9.07 5.30 -36.79
C LYS A 28 -8.53 6.47 -37.58
N ARG A 29 -7.33 6.32 -38.21
CA ARG A 29 -6.79 7.31 -39.14
C ARG A 29 -7.44 7.23 -40.52
N GLN A 30 -7.78 6.03 -40.97
CA GLN A 30 -8.49 5.84 -42.25
C GLN A 30 -9.92 6.37 -42.15
N GLU A 31 -10.61 6.16 -41.04
CA GLU A 31 -11.95 6.71 -40.78
C GLU A 31 -11.98 8.25 -40.72
N LYS A 32 -10.93 8.89 -40.20
CA LYS A 32 -10.80 10.37 -40.20
C LYS A 32 -10.53 10.99 -41.60
N ASN A 33 -10.01 10.21 -42.54
CA ASN A 33 -9.71 10.68 -43.90
C ASN A 33 -10.83 10.43 -44.91
N LEU A 34 -11.93 9.77 -44.49
CA LEU A 34 -13.11 9.49 -45.32
C LEU A 34 -14.34 10.26 -44.83
N GLY A 35 -14.19 11.57 -44.64
CA GLY A 35 -15.30 12.48 -44.36
C GLY A 35 -15.90 12.99 -45.68
N GLY A 36 -16.91 12.29 -46.21
CA GLY A 36 -17.69 12.70 -47.37
C GLY A 36 -18.84 11.75 -47.64
N ASN A 37 -20.05 12.25 -47.35
CA ASN A 37 -21.40 11.77 -47.72
C ASN A 37 -21.53 10.47 -48.51
N THR A 38 -22.32 9.52 -47.97
CA THR A 38 -23.56 9.05 -48.65
C THR A 38 -24.35 8.09 -47.73
N GLN A 39 -25.65 8.35 -47.62
CA GLN A 39 -26.64 7.44 -47.05
C GLN A 39 -26.85 6.23 -47.95
N THR A 40 -26.80 5.04 -47.43
CA THR A 40 -27.69 3.93 -47.88
C THR A 40 -27.83 2.87 -46.79
N LYS A 41 -29.08 2.49 -46.57
CA LYS A 41 -29.58 1.42 -45.73
C LYS A 41 -28.99 0.07 -46.08
N SER A 42 -28.56 -0.69 -45.11
CA SER A 42 -28.81 -2.12 -44.97
C SER A 42 -28.59 -2.56 -43.55
N GLU A 43 -29.68 -2.80 -42.84
CA GLU A 43 -29.70 -3.50 -41.54
C GLU A 43 -29.20 -4.93 -41.76
N GLN A 44 -28.07 -5.27 -41.19
CA GLN A 44 -27.73 -6.64 -40.82
C GLN A 44 -27.28 -6.66 -39.38
N ILE A 45 -28.09 -7.36 -38.59
CA ILE A 45 -27.98 -7.70 -37.19
C ILE A 45 -26.60 -8.32 -36.95
N MET A 46 -25.65 -7.58 -36.41
CA MET A 46 -24.54 -8.15 -35.68
C MET A 46 -24.88 -8.05 -34.20
N SER A 47 -25.15 -9.21 -33.60
CA SER A 47 -25.28 -9.38 -32.16
C SER A 47 -24.01 -8.85 -31.49
N THR A 48 -24.05 -7.62 -30.98
CA THR A 48 -23.04 -7.08 -30.08
C THR A 48 -23.13 -7.86 -28.79
N THR A 49 -22.27 -8.85 -28.64
CA THR A 49 -21.97 -9.43 -27.34
C THR A 49 -21.45 -8.29 -26.49
N GLN A 50 -22.28 -7.70 -25.64
CA GLN A 50 -21.85 -6.73 -24.65
C GLN A 50 -20.82 -7.43 -23.77
N MET A 51 -19.54 -7.17 -24.00
CA MET A 51 -18.48 -7.57 -23.08
C MET A 51 -18.71 -6.83 -21.77
N SER A 52 -19.24 -7.51 -20.77
CA SER A 52 -19.39 -6.97 -19.41
C SER A 52 -18.01 -7.00 -18.76
N TYR A 53 -17.41 -5.84 -18.56
CA TYR A 53 -16.17 -5.70 -17.79
C TYR A 53 -16.49 -5.63 -16.29
N LYS A 54 -15.66 -6.26 -15.45
CA LYS A 54 -15.73 -6.13 -13.98
C LYS A 54 -15.31 -4.74 -13.51
N CYS A 55 -14.46 -4.09 -14.28
CA CYS A 55 -13.99 -2.74 -14.02
C CYS A 55 -14.14 -1.85 -15.25
N ASP A 56 -15.08 -0.91 -15.21
CA ASP A 56 -15.33 0.00 -16.33
C ASP A 56 -14.17 0.96 -16.61
N LYS A 57 -13.33 1.26 -15.59
CA LYS A 57 -12.23 2.21 -15.72
C LYS A 57 -11.05 1.68 -16.53
N CYS A 58 -10.69 0.42 -16.37
CA CYS A 58 -9.55 -0.19 -17.06
C CYS A 58 -9.95 -1.34 -18.00
N LYS A 59 -11.25 -1.65 -18.14
CA LYS A 59 -11.73 -2.76 -18.97
C LYS A 59 -11.02 -4.09 -18.63
N ASP A 60 -10.82 -4.33 -17.32
CA ASP A 60 -10.14 -5.50 -16.72
C ASP A 60 -8.62 -5.60 -16.99
N GLU A 61 -8.01 -4.59 -17.62
CA GLU A 61 -6.55 -4.56 -17.86
C GLU A 61 -5.72 -4.32 -16.59
N GLY A 62 -6.33 -3.75 -15.56
CA GLY A 62 -5.65 -3.41 -14.30
C GLY A 62 -4.78 -2.15 -14.36
N PHE A 63 -4.70 -1.47 -15.51
CA PHE A 63 -3.95 -0.24 -15.71
C PHE A 63 -4.80 0.82 -16.41
N ILE A 64 -4.52 2.09 -16.11
CA ILE A 64 -5.09 3.27 -16.78
C ILE A 64 -3.91 4.04 -17.34
N TYR A 65 -3.99 4.41 -18.61
CA TYR A 65 -2.95 5.19 -19.27
C TYR A 65 -3.30 6.67 -19.22
N CYS A 66 -2.35 7.49 -18.73
CA CYS A 66 -2.49 8.94 -18.69
C CYS A 66 -1.26 9.63 -19.28
N GLU A 67 -1.46 10.79 -19.88
CA GLU A 67 -0.35 11.62 -20.32
C GLU A 67 0.27 12.34 -19.11
N LYS A 68 1.59 12.30 -19.01
CA LYS A 68 2.36 13.07 -18.04
C LYS A 68 3.44 13.87 -18.76
N GLU A 69 3.56 15.13 -18.43
CA GLU A 69 4.63 15.98 -18.93
C GLU A 69 5.93 15.74 -18.14
N ASP A 70 7.04 15.61 -18.86
CA ASP A 70 8.37 15.56 -18.25
C ASP A 70 8.89 16.99 -17.93
N ARG A 71 10.07 17.08 -17.33
CA ARG A 71 10.69 18.37 -16.95
C ARG A 71 10.99 19.28 -18.15
N PHE A 72 10.89 18.76 -19.36
CA PHE A 72 11.16 19.46 -20.62
C PHE A 72 9.88 19.75 -21.41
N GLY A 73 8.69 19.52 -20.83
CA GLY A 73 7.41 19.75 -21.50
C GLY A 73 6.98 18.65 -22.49
N ASN A 74 7.73 17.53 -22.59
CA ASN A 74 7.34 16.43 -23.46
C ASN A 74 6.28 15.58 -22.82
N LYS A 75 5.21 15.29 -23.54
CA LYS A 75 4.12 14.42 -23.11
C LYS A 75 4.52 12.95 -23.31
N ARG A 76 4.46 12.18 -22.22
CA ARG A 76 4.69 10.74 -22.21
C ARG A 76 3.45 10.01 -21.70
N LEU A 77 3.11 8.90 -22.36
CA LEU A 77 2.06 8.01 -21.88
C LEU A 77 2.60 7.17 -20.71
N VAL A 78 1.99 7.32 -19.53
CA VAL A 78 2.38 6.61 -18.32
C VAL A 78 1.24 5.68 -17.91
N ALA A 79 1.57 4.41 -17.67
CA ALA A 79 0.63 3.44 -17.12
C ALA A 79 0.53 3.63 -15.59
N LYS A 80 -0.68 3.87 -15.09
CA LYS A 80 -1.00 3.92 -13.66
C LYS A 80 -1.82 2.70 -13.29
N GLU A 81 -1.52 2.07 -12.14
CA GLU A 81 -2.34 0.95 -11.67
C GLU A 81 -3.79 1.39 -11.43
N CYS A 82 -4.74 0.59 -11.93
CA CYS A 82 -6.15 0.84 -11.69
C CYS A 82 -6.54 0.46 -10.26
N ILE A 83 -7.52 1.16 -9.71
CA ILE A 83 -8.08 0.89 -8.38
C ILE A 83 -8.46 -0.58 -8.19
N CYS A 84 -9.07 -1.22 -9.18
CA CYS A 84 -9.46 -2.64 -9.12
C CYS A 84 -8.24 -3.57 -8.91
N ARG A 85 -7.10 -3.28 -9.54
CA ARG A 85 -5.86 -4.03 -9.36
C ARG A 85 -5.26 -3.82 -7.97
N ILE A 86 -5.25 -2.58 -7.49
CA ILE A 86 -4.78 -2.26 -6.14
C ILE A 86 -5.61 -3.01 -5.09
N GLN A 87 -6.94 -2.98 -5.22
CA GLN A 87 -7.85 -3.70 -4.32
C GLN A 87 -7.62 -5.22 -4.36
N ALA A 88 -7.53 -5.82 -5.54
CA ALA A 88 -7.25 -7.24 -5.69
C ALA A 88 -5.89 -7.66 -5.08
N ASN A 89 -4.86 -6.81 -5.22
CA ASN A 89 -3.56 -7.05 -4.62
C ASN A 89 -3.63 -6.95 -3.09
N ASN A 90 -4.35 -5.96 -2.54
CA ASN A 90 -4.54 -5.82 -1.10
C ASN A 90 -5.29 -7.05 -0.52
N GLU A 91 -6.36 -7.52 -1.18
CA GLU A 91 -7.07 -8.73 -0.76
C GLU A 91 -6.18 -9.97 -0.75
N LYS A 92 -5.36 -10.16 -1.80
CA LYS A 92 -4.39 -11.26 -1.85
C LYS A 92 -3.38 -11.19 -0.69
N ARG A 93 -2.86 -10.01 -0.39
CA ARG A 93 -1.91 -9.80 0.72
C ARG A 93 -2.52 -10.07 2.09
N ILE A 94 -3.75 -9.60 2.32
CA ILE A 94 -4.49 -9.88 3.56
C ILE A 94 -4.72 -11.39 3.73
N LYS A 95 -5.10 -12.09 2.65
CA LYS A 95 -5.30 -13.54 2.66
C LYS A 95 -3.99 -14.29 2.90
N SER A 96 -2.90 -13.90 2.23
CA SER A 96 -1.58 -14.55 2.38
C SER A 96 -0.96 -14.34 3.75
N ALA A 97 -1.23 -13.23 4.41
CA ALA A 97 -0.78 -12.94 5.77
C ALA A 97 -1.57 -13.71 6.86
N ASN A 98 -2.57 -14.52 6.49
CA ASN A 98 -3.42 -15.29 7.42
C ASN A 98 -4.15 -14.42 8.48
N VAL A 99 -4.38 -13.14 8.18
CA VAL A 99 -4.99 -12.14 9.08
C VAL A 99 -6.38 -11.70 8.62
N SER A 100 -6.99 -12.44 7.70
CA SER A 100 -8.28 -12.08 7.10
C SER A 100 -9.39 -11.85 8.14
N GLU A 101 -9.45 -12.65 9.21
CA GLU A 101 -10.43 -12.48 10.28
C GLU A 101 -10.15 -11.21 11.10
N LEU A 102 -8.88 -10.92 11.40
CA LEU A 102 -8.49 -9.69 12.08
C LEU A 102 -8.94 -8.45 11.30
N PHE A 103 -8.75 -8.46 9.97
CA PHE A 103 -9.16 -7.37 9.10
C PHE A 103 -10.67 -7.20 8.99
N LYS A 104 -11.46 -8.27 9.09
CA LYS A 104 -12.92 -8.19 9.10
C LYS A 104 -13.45 -7.54 10.38
N VAL A 105 -12.83 -7.84 11.52
CA VAL A 105 -13.31 -7.41 12.85
C VAL A 105 -12.78 -6.02 13.20
N CYS A 106 -11.52 -5.71 12.87
CA CYS A 106 -10.90 -4.45 13.26
C CYS A 106 -11.29 -3.30 12.33
N ASN A 107 -12.23 -2.49 12.74
CA ASN A 107 -12.62 -1.23 12.10
C ASN A 107 -12.94 -0.19 13.17
N PHE A 108 -13.03 1.09 12.79
CA PHE A 108 -13.30 2.17 13.75
C PHE A 108 -14.69 2.08 14.40
N LEU A 109 -15.67 1.46 13.74
CA LEU A 109 -17.03 1.30 14.29
C LEU A 109 -17.05 0.25 15.39
N ASN A 110 -16.26 -0.82 15.25
CA ASN A 110 -16.20 -1.91 16.22
C ASN A 110 -15.26 -1.63 17.41
N TYR A 111 -14.49 -0.53 17.38
CA TYR A 111 -13.64 -0.15 18.49
C TYR A 111 -14.50 0.41 19.62
N LYS A 112 -14.44 -0.22 20.80
CA LYS A 112 -15.22 0.18 21.97
C LYS A 112 -14.58 1.41 22.62
N GLU A 113 -15.38 2.46 22.80
CA GLU A 113 -15.00 3.73 23.40
C GLU A 113 -15.65 3.83 24.79
N ASN A 114 -15.18 3.01 25.74
CA ASN A 114 -15.73 2.97 27.10
C ASN A 114 -15.14 4.05 28.00
N THR A 115 -14.09 4.75 27.56
CA THR A 115 -13.42 5.82 28.31
C THR A 115 -13.04 6.98 27.37
N ASP A 116 -12.91 8.19 27.92
CA ASP A 116 -12.46 9.37 27.18
C ASP A 116 -11.10 9.15 26.51
N GLU A 117 -10.21 8.40 27.17
CA GLU A 117 -8.91 8.06 26.61
C GLU A 117 -9.04 7.17 25.37
N GLN A 118 -9.95 6.20 25.36
CA GLN A 118 -10.22 5.39 24.17
C GLN A 118 -10.82 6.21 23.03
N ALA A 119 -11.71 7.13 23.34
CA ALA A 119 -12.25 8.07 22.33
C ALA A 119 -11.13 8.97 21.76
N ARG A 120 -10.25 9.50 22.62
CA ARG A 120 -9.11 10.33 22.25
C ARG A 120 -8.15 9.60 21.31
N VAL A 121 -7.71 8.39 21.64
CA VAL A 121 -6.76 7.63 20.81
C VAL A 121 -7.37 7.21 19.48
N LYS A 122 -8.66 6.87 19.45
CA LYS A 122 -9.40 6.63 18.20
C LYS A 122 -9.43 7.88 17.33
N ALA A 123 -9.77 9.04 17.91
CA ALA A 123 -9.81 10.31 17.20
C ALA A 123 -8.47 10.67 16.55
N LEU A 124 -7.34 10.40 17.23
CA LEU A 124 -6.00 10.58 16.66
C LEU A 124 -5.75 9.66 15.46
N CYS A 125 -6.17 8.39 15.52
CA CYS A 125 -6.04 7.47 14.40
C CYS A 125 -6.91 7.89 13.20
N VAL A 126 -8.13 8.37 13.44
CA VAL A 126 -9.02 8.92 12.41
C VAL A 126 -8.43 10.21 11.81
N SER A 127 -7.86 11.09 12.66
CA SER A 127 -7.18 12.30 12.18
C SER A 127 -5.98 11.96 11.28
N PHE A 128 -5.14 10.99 11.67
CA PHE A 128 -4.04 10.52 10.83
C PHE A 128 -4.51 9.98 9.49
N TYR A 129 -5.53 9.13 9.50
CA TYR A 129 -6.15 8.62 8.28
C TYR A 129 -6.63 9.76 7.36
N ASN A 130 -7.30 10.78 7.91
CA ASN A 130 -7.81 11.91 7.15
C ASN A 130 -6.66 12.75 6.55
N ASP A 131 -5.60 13.03 7.32
CA ASP A 131 -4.43 13.77 6.84
C ASP A 131 -3.76 13.03 5.67
N VAL A 132 -3.63 11.70 5.77
CA VAL A 132 -3.05 10.86 4.70
C VAL A 132 -3.96 10.82 3.48
N ARG A 133 -5.26 10.58 3.67
CA ARG A 133 -6.24 10.48 2.58
C ARG A 133 -6.35 11.77 1.78
N ASN A 134 -6.35 12.91 2.47
CA ASN A 134 -6.53 14.23 1.86
C ASN A 134 -5.22 14.83 1.36
N ASP A 135 -4.11 14.09 1.45
CA ASP A 135 -2.76 14.50 1.04
C ASP A 135 -2.36 15.87 1.61
N VAL A 136 -2.67 16.09 2.89
CA VAL A 136 -2.40 17.36 3.58
C VAL A 136 -0.92 17.71 3.43
N GLU A 137 -0.63 18.95 3.07
CA GLU A 137 0.73 19.45 2.97
C GLU A 137 1.44 19.32 4.31
N ASP A 138 2.70 18.89 4.27
CA ASP A 138 3.51 18.66 5.46
C ASP A 138 2.89 17.67 6.47
N LYS A 139 2.09 16.67 6.00
CA LYS A 139 1.52 15.64 6.88
C LYS A 139 2.59 14.78 7.56
N ALA A 140 2.25 14.21 8.69
CA ALA A 140 3.04 13.14 9.27
C ALA A 140 3.01 11.89 8.38
N THR A 141 4.14 11.21 8.27
CA THR A 141 4.26 9.98 7.48
C THR A 141 4.28 8.74 8.36
N ALA A 142 4.18 8.87 9.70
CA ALA A 142 3.99 7.73 10.58
C ALA A 142 2.91 7.95 11.64
N LEU A 143 2.26 6.83 12.02
CA LEU A 143 1.40 6.66 13.19
C LEU A 143 2.06 5.64 14.10
N LEU A 144 2.41 6.02 15.33
CA LEU A 144 3.06 5.18 16.33
C LEU A 144 2.11 4.94 17.52
N LEU A 145 1.67 3.69 17.67
CA LEU A 145 0.76 3.26 18.74
C LEU A 145 1.55 2.48 19.79
N LEU A 146 1.68 3.02 20.99
CA LEU A 146 2.43 2.45 22.10
C LEU A 146 1.49 2.06 23.23
N GLY A 147 1.81 0.99 23.98
CA GLY A 147 1.03 0.64 25.16
C GLY A 147 1.05 -0.85 25.49
N GLN A 148 0.47 -1.19 26.63
CA GLN A 148 0.44 -2.56 27.14
C GLN A 148 -0.39 -3.53 26.27
N VAL A 149 -0.22 -4.82 26.55
CA VAL A 149 -1.00 -5.90 25.90
C VAL A 149 -2.50 -5.66 26.10
N GLY A 150 -3.29 -5.85 25.05
CA GLY A 150 -4.74 -5.73 25.11
C GLY A 150 -5.29 -4.31 25.17
N SER A 151 -4.47 -3.25 25.04
CA SER A 151 -4.93 -1.85 25.00
C SER A 151 -5.66 -1.46 23.71
N GLY A 152 -5.65 -2.32 22.66
CA GLY A 152 -6.36 -2.05 21.41
C GLY A 152 -5.47 -1.49 20.28
N LYS A 153 -4.14 -1.45 20.44
CA LYS A 153 -3.19 -0.95 19.42
C LYS A 153 -3.40 -1.56 18.03
N THR A 154 -3.32 -2.89 17.96
CA THR A 154 -3.51 -3.64 16.72
C THR A 154 -4.89 -3.37 16.10
N HIS A 155 -5.95 -3.26 16.92
CA HIS A 155 -7.29 -2.94 16.43
C HIS A 155 -7.29 -1.57 15.69
N LEU A 156 -6.80 -0.52 16.32
CA LEU A 156 -6.78 0.83 15.75
C LEU A 156 -5.82 0.93 14.56
N ALA A 157 -4.66 0.27 14.61
CA ALA A 157 -3.72 0.21 13.51
C ALA A 157 -4.33 -0.45 12.26
N VAL A 158 -4.98 -1.61 12.45
CA VAL A 158 -5.67 -2.33 11.37
C VAL A 158 -6.90 -1.57 10.88
N ALA A 159 -7.66 -0.93 11.77
CA ALA A 159 -8.78 -0.07 11.38
C ALA A 159 -8.33 1.10 10.50
N THR A 160 -7.20 1.73 10.84
CA THR A 160 -6.59 2.78 10.02
C THR A 160 -6.18 2.23 8.65
N LEU A 161 -5.49 1.08 8.63
CA LEU A 161 -5.05 0.42 7.40
C LEU A 161 -6.24 0.04 6.50
N ASN A 162 -7.32 -0.52 7.07
CA ASN A 162 -8.54 -0.89 6.33
C ASN A 162 -9.18 0.31 5.62
N ASN A 163 -9.23 1.47 6.30
CA ASN A 163 -9.74 2.69 5.69
C ASN A 163 -8.84 3.20 4.55
N LEU A 164 -7.52 3.06 4.66
CA LEU A 164 -6.59 3.39 3.58
C LEU A 164 -6.70 2.40 2.41
N ILE A 165 -6.90 1.09 2.67
CA ILE A 165 -7.21 0.09 1.65
C ILE A 165 -8.48 0.47 0.87
N ALA A 166 -9.54 0.85 1.58
CA ALA A 166 -10.80 1.28 0.97
C ALA A 166 -10.63 2.53 0.10
N ASN A 167 -9.63 3.37 0.39
CA ASN A 167 -9.25 4.54 -0.42
C ASN A 167 -8.14 4.24 -1.44
N SER A 168 -7.95 2.96 -1.77
CA SER A 168 -7.08 2.48 -2.87
C SER A 168 -5.59 2.70 -2.67
N PHE A 169 -5.14 2.85 -1.43
CA PHE A 169 -3.72 2.79 -1.12
C PHE A 169 -3.21 1.34 -1.25
N ASN A 170 -2.00 1.19 -1.78
CA ASN A 170 -1.31 -0.08 -1.83
C ASN A 170 -0.73 -0.39 -0.45
N CYS A 171 -1.47 -1.16 0.36
CA CYS A 171 -1.16 -1.42 1.75
C CYS A 171 -0.49 -2.78 1.95
N LEU A 172 0.40 -2.86 2.93
CA LEU A 172 1.02 -4.09 3.39
C LEU A 172 0.96 -4.15 4.92
N TYR A 173 0.47 -5.27 5.45
CA TYR A 173 0.52 -5.62 6.87
C TYR A 173 1.63 -6.63 7.09
N SER A 174 2.40 -6.47 8.17
CA SER A 174 3.33 -7.48 8.64
C SER A 174 3.44 -7.47 10.16
N ASN A 175 3.36 -8.66 10.77
CA ASN A 175 3.77 -8.80 12.16
C ASN A 175 5.30 -8.82 12.23
N TYR A 176 5.89 -8.09 13.19
CA TYR A 176 7.35 -7.98 13.34
C TYR A 176 8.08 -9.33 13.37
N LYS A 177 7.56 -10.28 14.17
CA LYS A 177 8.22 -11.60 14.30
C LYS A 177 8.21 -12.39 13.00
N ASP A 178 7.11 -12.36 12.28
CA ASP A 178 6.99 -13.07 11.00
C ASP A 178 7.87 -12.43 9.94
N LEU A 179 7.94 -11.10 9.92
CA LEU A 179 8.80 -10.33 9.03
C LEU A 179 10.27 -10.70 9.21
N VAL A 180 10.80 -10.57 10.45
CA VAL A 180 12.22 -10.84 10.70
C VAL A 180 12.56 -12.31 10.52
N ARG A 181 11.65 -13.23 10.87
CA ARG A 181 11.83 -14.68 10.65
C ARG A 181 11.95 -14.97 9.16
N TYR A 182 11.05 -14.45 8.35
CA TYR A 182 11.04 -14.68 6.91
C TYR A 182 12.28 -14.10 6.23
N LEU A 183 12.64 -12.84 6.53
CA LEU A 183 13.85 -12.23 5.99
C LEU A 183 15.12 -12.99 6.39
N SER A 184 15.17 -13.52 7.62
CA SER A 184 16.30 -14.36 8.06
C SER A 184 16.41 -15.66 7.28
N GLN A 185 15.30 -16.27 6.88
CA GLN A 185 15.30 -17.52 6.09
C GLN A 185 15.85 -17.31 4.68
N ILE A 186 15.60 -16.16 4.07
CA ILE A 186 16.00 -15.84 2.70
C ILE A 186 17.27 -14.98 2.62
N ALA A 187 17.89 -14.63 3.76
CA ALA A 187 19.02 -13.69 3.82
C ALA A 187 20.22 -14.06 2.95
N LEU A 188 20.45 -15.37 2.70
CA LEU A 188 21.55 -15.87 1.87
C LEU A 188 21.23 -15.83 0.36
N ASP A 189 19.96 -15.78 -0.01
CA ASP A 189 19.50 -15.61 -1.39
C ASP A 189 19.29 -14.13 -1.66
N LYS A 190 20.26 -13.47 -2.27
CA LYS A 190 20.25 -12.03 -2.52
C LYS A 190 19.07 -11.56 -3.38
N ASP A 191 18.67 -12.37 -4.37
CA ASP A 191 17.59 -11.99 -5.28
C ASP A 191 16.23 -12.12 -4.59
N ALA A 192 16.01 -13.20 -3.84
CA ALA A 192 14.83 -13.39 -3.01
C ALA A 192 14.73 -12.31 -1.93
N TYR A 193 15.84 -12.03 -1.22
CA TYR A 193 15.90 -10.98 -0.20
C TYR A 193 15.55 -9.60 -0.78
N ASN A 194 16.24 -9.19 -1.85
CA ASN A 194 15.99 -7.90 -2.50
C ASN A 194 14.55 -7.79 -3.02
N SER A 195 14.03 -8.84 -3.64
CA SER A 195 12.64 -8.87 -4.11
C SER A 195 11.65 -8.69 -2.96
N GLU A 196 11.87 -9.35 -1.83
CA GLU A 196 10.99 -9.31 -0.68
C GLU A 196 11.05 -7.97 0.04
N ILE A 197 12.26 -7.48 0.36
CA ILE A 197 12.42 -6.22 1.10
C ILE A 197 11.83 -5.03 0.32
N GLN A 198 11.91 -5.06 -1.01
CA GLN A 198 11.31 -4.05 -1.87
C GLN A 198 9.78 -3.98 -1.76
N LYS A 199 9.09 -5.05 -1.37
CA LYS A 199 7.64 -5.02 -1.12
C LYS A 199 7.31 -4.12 0.08
N TYR A 200 8.09 -4.23 1.16
CA TYR A 200 7.94 -3.40 2.36
C TYR A 200 8.31 -1.94 2.11
N ILE A 201 9.36 -1.70 1.32
CA ILE A 201 9.83 -0.35 0.98
C ILE A 201 8.84 0.37 0.06
N LYS A 202 8.34 -0.31 -0.99
CA LYS A 202 7.53 0.31 -2.06
C LYS A 202 6.04 0.43 -1.75
N ALA A 203 5.51 -0.32 -0.78
CA ALA A 203 4.11 -0.18 -0.38
C ALA A 203 3.81 1.28 -0.01
N ASP A 204 2.66 1.81 -0.41
CA ASP A 204 2.28 3.17 -0.05
C ASP A 204 2.10 3.28 1.46
N VAL A 205 1.47 2.27 2.07
CA VAL A 205 1.28 2.16 3.51
C VAL A 205 1.82 0.82 3.99
N LEU A 206 2.69 0.84 4.99
CA LEU A 206 3.17 -0.35 5.70
C LEU A 206 2.72 -0.29 7.16
N LEU A 207 2.06 -1.36 7.62
CA LEU A 207 1.82 -1.58 9.05
C LEU A 207 2.78 -2.66 9.56
N ILE A 208 3.64 -2.28 10.50
CA ILE A 208 4.48 -3.20 11.29
C ILE A 208 3.83 -3.35 12.67
N ASP A 209 3.22 -4.51 12.91
CA ASP A 209 2.52 -4.80 14.16
C ASP A 209 3.46 -5.48 15.16
N ASP A 210 3.37 -5.09 16.44
CA ASP A 210 4.14 -5.62 17.56
C ASP A 210 5.68 -5.45 17.38
N LEU A 211 6.12 -4.27 16.90
CA LEU A 211 7.55 -3.98 16.73
C LEU A 211 8.35 -4.25 18.01
N PHE A 212 9.45 -4.98 17.88
CA PHE A 212 10.36 -5.40 18.94
C PHE A 212 9.72 -6.23 20.07
N LYS A 213 8.62 -6.92 19.76
CA LYS A 213 8.00 -7.84 20.71
C LYS A 213 8.85 -9.11 20.86
N SER A 214 9.34 -9.36 22.08
CA SER A 214 10.01 -10.61 22.46
C SER A 214 9.15 -11.38 23.48
N ARG A 215 9.07 -12.71 23.34
CA ARG A 215 8.36 -13.57 24.32
C ARG A 215 9.23 -13.93 25.52
N ASN A 216 10.50 -14.02 25.32
CA ASN A 216 11.50 -14.30 26.35
C ASN A 216 12.50 -13.15 26.32
N SER A 217 13.31 -13.00 27.37
CA SER A 217 14.43 -12.06 27.45
C SER A 217 15.51 -12.26 26.36
N SER A 218 15.20 -12.98 25.26
CA SER A 218 16.07 -13.10 24.11
C SER A 218 16.32 -11.72 23.51
N GLU A 219 17.56 -11.31 23.52
CA GLU A 219 18.00 -10.06 22.90
C GLU A 219 17.62 -10.05 21.41
N ILE A 220 17.19 -8.88 20.95
CA ILE A 220 16.96 -8.64 19.54
C ILE A 220 18.33 -8.70 18.85
N THR A 221 18.46 -9.57 17.84
CA THR A 221 19.76 -9.73 17.15
C THR A 221 20.07 -8.54 16.24
N THR A 222 21.36 -8.29 16.02
CA THR A 222 21.82 -7.26 15.09
C THR A 222 21.25 -7.46 13.68
N ALA A 223 21.11 -8.72 13.23
CA ALA A 223 20.50 -9.00 11.93
C ALA A 223 19.03 -8.54 11.85
N GLN A 224 18.25 -8.76 12.91
CA GLN A 224 16.86 -8.29 12.99
C GLN A 224 16.78 -6.76 12.98
N LEU A 225 17.68 -6.08 13.71
CA LEU A 225 17.77 -4.62 13.69
C LEU A 225 18.10 -4.12 12.28
N ASN A 226 19.05 -4.74 11.59
CA ASN A 226 19.43 -4.35 10.23
C ASN A 226 18.27 -4.46 9.24
N TYR A 227 17.45 -5.50 9.30
CA TYR A 227 16.26 -5.64 8.43
C TYR A 227 15.27 -4.50 8.66
N ILE A 228 14.97 -4.21 9.91
CA ILE A 228 14.02 -3.13 10.26
C ILE A 228 14.61 -1.77 9.92
N TYR A 229 15.90 -1.56 10.20
CA TYR A 229 16.59 -0.32 9.85
C TYR A 229 16.51 -0.05 8.34
N GLU A 230 16.82 -1.03 7.51
CA GLU A 230 16.76 -0.89 6.05
C GLU A 230 15.35 -0.47 5.59
N ILE A 231 14.32 -1.15 6.07
CA ILE A 231 12.93 -0.83 5.72
C ILE A 231 12.56 0.59 6.19
N ILE A 232 12.77 0.90 7.47
CA ILE A 232 12.37 2.19 8.06
C ILE A 232 13.14 3.34 7.43
N ASN A 233 14.47 3.19 7.24
CA ASN A 233 15.31 4.22 6.64
C ASN A 233 14.87 4.56 5.22
N GLN A 234 14.62 3.56 4.38
CA GLN A 234 14.16 3.79 3.01
C GLN A 234 12.76 4.43 2.97
N ARG A 235 11.88 4.04 3.88
CA ARG A 235 10.54 4.62 3.98
C ARG A 235 10.58 6.07 4.49
N TYR A 236 11.47 6.35 5.46
CA TYR A 236 11.73 7.69 5.97
C TYR A 236 12.20 8.63 4.84
N VAL A 237 13.25 8.23 4.10
CA VAL A 237 13.81 9.03 2.99
C VAL A 237 12.78 9.27 1.86
N ASN A 238 11.92 8.29 1.60
CA ASN A 238 10.91 8.36 0.53
C ASN A 238 9.54 8.87 1.00
N ASN A 239 9.43 9.38 2.23
CA ASN A 239 8.18 9.87 2.83
C ASN A 239 7.00 8.89 2.72
N LYS A 240 7.26 7.57 2.86
CA LYS A 240 6.25 6.51 2.77
C LYS A 240 5.48 6.36 4.08
N ILE A 241 4.17 6.21 3.99
CA ILE A 241 3.27 6.11 5.16
C ILE A 241 3.53 4.81 5.93
N THR A 242 3.89 4.94 7.21
CA THR A 242 4.23 3.80 8.08
C THR A 242 3.41 3.82 9.36
N ILE A 243 2.73 2.72 9.67
CA ILE A 243 1.99 2.52 10.92
C ILE A 243 2.79 1.51 11.74
N VAL A 244 3.04 1.84 12.99
CA VAL A 244 3.81 0.98 13.90
C VAL A 244 3.04 0.80 15.21
N THR A 245 2.93 -0.44 15.68
CA THR A 245 2.49 -0.72 17.04
C THR A 245 3.63 -1.31 17.85
N SER A 246 3.71 -1.00 19.13
CA SER A 246 4.69 -1.61 20.04
C SER A 246 4.18 -1.68 21.48
N GLU A 247 4.66 -2.69 22.21
CA GLU A 247 4.48 -2.79 23.67
C GLU A 247 5.57 -2.02 24.45
N LYS A 248 6.57 -1.51 23.73
CA LYS A 248 7.65 -0.68 24.25
C LYS A 248 7.22 0.78 24.32
N ASN A 249 7.69 1.52 25.32
CA ASN A 249 7.59 2.97 25.35
C ASN A 249 8.70 3.61 24.50
N ILE A 250 8.68 4.94 24.34
CA ILE A 250 9.66 5.69 23.53
C ILE A 250 11.08 5.45 24.02
N GLU A 251 11.32 5.51 25.33
CA GLU A 251 12.65 5.34 25.92
C GLU A 251 13.20 3.94 25.61
N GLN A 252 12.36 2.92 25.77
CA GLN A 252 12.73 1.53 25.45
C GLN A 252 13.02 1.34 23.96
N LEU A 253 12.26 1.99 23.07
CA LEU A 253 12.53 1.94 21.63
C LEU A 253 13.88 2.57 21.30
N LEU A 254 14.20 3.73 21.91
CA LEU A 254 15.49 4.42 21.73
C LEU A 254 16.66 3.58 22.29
N GLN A 255 16.46 2.89 23.41
CA GLN A 255 17.46 1.98 23.99
C GLN A 255 17.72 0.73 23.12
N ILE A 256 16.70 0.22 22.43
CA ILE A 256 16.86 -0.92 21.50
C ILE A 256 17.65 -0.51 20.27
N ASP A 257 17.24 0.57 19.61
CA ASP A 257 17.94 1.13 18.46
C ASP A 257 17.53 2.59 18.24
N GLU A 258 18.45 3.51 18.54
CA GLU A 258 18.20 4.94 18.42
C GLU A 258 17.95 5.35 16.95
N ALA A 259 18.65 4.72 16.00
CA ALA A 259 18.53 5.07 14.60
C ALA A 259 17.17 4.72 14.01
N ILE A 260 16.58 3.59 14.41
CA ILE A 260 15.22 3.19 14.01
C ILE A 260 14.19 4.07 14.73
N ALA A 261 14.30 4.18 16.05
CA ALA A 261 13.31 4.84 16.89
C ALA A 261 13.22 6.35 16.56
N SER A 262 14.35 7.05 16.42
CA SER A 262 14.38 8.48 16.11
C SER A 262 13.71 8.80 14.76
N ARG A 263 13.92 7.96 13.73
CA ARG A 263 13.25 8.11 12.42
C ARG A 263 11.75 7.94 12.52
N ILE A 264 11.29 6.88 13.19
CA ILE A 264 9.85 6.66 13.40
C ILE A 264 9.24 7.86 14.14
N ILE A 265 9.86 8.32 15.23
CA ILE A 265 9.40 9.48 16.01
C ILE A 265 9.34 10.73 15.13
N GLN A 266 10.37 11.00 14.35
CA GLN A 266 10.42 12.15 13.44
C GLN A 266 9.29 12.09 12.40
N MET A 267 9.04 10.92 11.81
CA MET A 267 7.96 10.71 10.85
C MET A 267 6.56 10.99 11.44
N THR A 268 6.35 10.81 12.75
CA THR A 268 5.08 11.13 13.42
C THR A 268 4.85 12.63 13.61
N LYS A 269 5.87 13.46 13.45
CA LYS A 269 5.88 14.89 13.79
C LYS A 269 5.40 15.16 15.22
N LYS A 270 5.62 14.21 16.12
CA LYS A 270 5.15 14.18 17.52
C LYS A 270 3.62 14.22 17.67
N LYS A 271 2.87 14.57 16.64
CA LYS A 271 1.40 14.64 16.64
C LYS A 271 0.75 13.26 16.74
N TYR A 272 1.34 12.27 16.07
CA TYR A 272 0.78 10.93 15.93
C TYR A 272 1.58 9.86 16.68
N ILE A 273 2.08 10.24 17.87
CA ILE A 273 2.51 9.30 18.90
C ILE A 273 1.32 9.10 19.84
N VAL A 274 0.76 7.91 19.82
CA VAL A 274 -0.45 7.56 20.56
C VAL A 274 -0.07 6.63 21.71
N ASP A 275 0.02 7.18 22.91
CA ASP A 275 0.27 6.39 24.13
C ASP A 275 -1.05 5.83 24.65
N MET A 276 -1.11 4.51 24.79
CA MET A 276 -2.26 3.73 25.24
C MET A 276 -1.97 2.93 26.54
N ASN A 277 -0.94 3.33 27.30
CA ASN A 277 -0.56 2.62 28.52
C ASN A 277 -1.63 2.72 29.62
N ASN A 278 -2.42 3.80 29.64
CA ASN A 278 -3.50 3.99 30.58
C ASN A 278 -4.79 3.20 30.23
N ILE A 279 -4.84 2.58 29.07
CA ILE A 279 -5.99 1.79 28.64
C ILE A 279 -5.84 0.36 29.19
N LYS A 280 -6.80 -0.06 29.99
CA LYS A 280 -6.84 -1.42 30.56
C LYS A 280 -6.92 -2.48 29.47
N ASN A 281 -6.45 -3.68 29.79
CA ASN A 281 -6.50 -4.82 28.89
C ASN A 281 -7.96 -5.19 28.55
N GLN A 282 -8.39 -4.89 27.32
CA GLN A 282 -9.76 -5.11 26.84
C GLN A 282 -10.12 -6.60 26.64
N ARG A 283 -9.13 -7.50 26.72
CA ARG A 283 -9.37 -8.96 26.62
C ARG A 283 -9.79 -9.58 27.96
N MET A 284 -9.68 -8.81 29.03
CA MET A 284 -9.97 -9.27 30.40
C MET A 284 -11.22 -8.60 31.01
N ILE A 285 -11.95 -7.81 30.19
CA ILE A 285 -13.16 -7.09 30.63
C ILE A 285 -14.41 -7.73 30.00
#